data_eb25b984b9d53eae314c94f128abd9ea
#
_entry.id   eb25b984b9d53eae314c94f128abd9ea
#
_cell.length_a   1.000
_cell.length_b   1.000
_cell.length_c   1.000
_cell.angle_alpha   90.00
_cell.angle_beta   90.00
_cell.angle_gamma   90.00
#
_symmetry.space_group_name_H-M   'P 1'
#
loop_
_entity.id
_entity.type
_entity.pdbx_description
1 polymer ?
#
loop_
_entity_poly.entity_id
_entity_poly.type
_entity_poly.pdbx_seq_one_letter_code
_entity_poly.pdbx_strand_id
1 'polypeptide(L)'
;MVGCMTAPSTPFARLRQIDCRVEDLRDLLANPTSPVLTFTDQVEQQVPVYGATTLRQAIATDEGSATVEAELAEVLADGPGIFVITGALEHGVIDRVSAAFEEIITTERAKGGEVGDHFATSGVNDRIWNALEKLAISRPEDFVDYYANDLIALASRAWLGPGYQVTSQVNVVNPGGVGQTVHRDYHLGFTSPEVTERYPRHVHALSPVLTLQGAIAHCDMPVETGPTLYLPHSQKYSHGYLAYWVDEFQEYFAQHHVQLPLAKGDAVFFNPALFHAAGSNTTSDVRRMANLLQVSSPFGRAMETVDRERIVTAIYPALLSRTAAGHDVQQAVAASAEGYAFPTNLDLDQPVDGMSPPTQADIVRQALAEGASVEDLGARLTTHATRRTS
;
A
#
# COMPACT_ATOMS: atom_id res chain seq x y z
N MET A 1 -1.80 53.48 -8.81
CA MET A 1 -1.81 52.28 -7.97
C MET A 1 -3.01 51.46 -8.38
N VAL A 2 -2.81 50.45 -9.20
CA VAL A 2 -3.85 49.49 -9.59
C VAL A 2 -3.83 48.41 -8.53
N GLY A 3 -4.82 48.40 -7.65
CA GLY A 3 -4.97 47.37 -6.64
C GLY A 3 -5.19 46.02 -7.33
N CYS A 4 -4.30 45.09 -7.09
CA CYS A 4 -4.45 43.70 -7.48
C CYS A 4 -5.66 43.13 -6.71
N MET A 5 -6.84 43.14 -7.34
CA MET A 5 -7.99 42.42 -6.82
C MET A 5 -7.69 40.92 -6.94
N THR A 6 -7.33 40.29 -5.83
CA THR A 6 -7.31 38.83 -5.75
C THR A 6 -8.72 38.32 -6.04
N ALA A 7 -8.89 37.61 -7.14
CA ALA A 7 -10.15 36.94 -7.44
C ALA A 7 -10.49 36.00 -6.27
N PRO A 8 -11.77 35.94 -5.82
CA PRO A 8 -12.14 35.03 -4.76
C PRO A 8 -11.77 33.61 -5.18
N SER A 9 -11.01 32.92 -4.35
CA SER A 9 -10.66 31.51 -4.59
C SER A 9 -11.93 30.68 -4.54
N THR A 10 -12.44 30.29 -5.70
CA THR A 10 -13.56 29.35 -5.75
C THR A 10 -13.06 27.99 -5.23
N PRO A 11 -13.89 27.21 -4.52
CA PRO A 11 -13.50 25.87 -4.03
C PRO A 11 -13.00 24.91 -5.14
N PHE A 12 -13.30 25.24 -6.39
CA PHE A 12 -12.93 24.46 -7.59
C PHE A 12 -11.76 25.08 -8.39
N ALA A 13 -11.14 26.15 -7.89
CA ALA A 13 -9.96 26.71 -8.54
C ALA A 13 -8.84 25.66 -8.62
N ARG A 14 -8.05 25.71 -9.70
CA ARG A 14 -6.84 24.87 -9.83
C ARG A 14 -5.81 25.31 -8.79
N LEU A 15 -5.12 24.35 -8.22
CA LEU A 15 -3.98 24.60 -7.36
C LEU A 15 -2.76 24.92 -8.25
N ARG A 16 -1.88 25.82 -7.79
CA ARG A 16 -0.65 26.18 -8.50
C ARG A 16 0.53 26.13 -7.54
N GLN A 17 1.70 25.76 -8.06
CA GLN A 17 2.91 25.67 -7.25
C GLN A 17 3.29 27.03 -6.64
N ILE A 18 3.09 28.11 -7.38
CA ILE A 18 3.38 29.48 -6.90
C ILE A 18 2.52 29.91 -5.70
N ASP A 19 1.41 29.23 -5.46
CA ASP A 19 0.53 29.50 -4.33
C ASP A 19 0.91 28.64 -3.10
N CYS A 20 1.92 27.78 -3.18
CA CYS A 20 2.44 27.00 -2.06
C CYS A 20 3.15 27.89 -1.06
N ARG A 21 2.80 27.78 0.23
CA ARG A 21 3.39 28.55 1.33
C ARG A 21 3.74 27.60 2.46
N VAL A 22 4.98 27.59 2.86
CA VAL A 22 5.44 26.72 3.96
C VAL A 22 4.83 27.15 5.30
N GLU A 23 4.48 28.43 5.46
CA GLU A 23 3.77 28.94 6.64
C GLU A 23 2.41 28.27 6.81
N ASP A 24 1.64 28.08 5.73
CA ASP A 24 0.35 27.39 5.79
C ASP A 24 0.50 25.92 6.25
N LEU A 25 1.60 25.26 5.85
CA LEU A 25 1.93 23.92 6.35
C LEU A 25 2.31 23.98 7.83
N ARG A 26 3.14 24.94 8.26
CA ARG A 26 3.53 25.12 9.67
C ARG A 26 2.31 25.36 10.56
N ASP A 27 1.41 26.25 10.15
CA ASP A 27 0.17 26.54 10.89
C ASP A 27 -0.71 25.32 11.02
N LEU A 28 -0.84 24.51 9.95
CA LEU A 28 -1.58 23.27 9.96
C LEU A 28 -0.96 22.23 10.93
N LEU A 29 0.37 22.16 10.99
CA LEU A 29 1.08 21.20 11.84
C LEU A 29 1.25 21.69 13.29
N ALA A 30 1.07 22.96 13.58
CA ALA A 30 1.21 23.52 14.93
C ALA A 30 0.09 23.05 15.88
N ASN A 31 -1.13 22.81 15.36
CA ASN A 31 -2.29 22.39 16.15
C ASN A 31 -3.04 21.25 15.42
N PRO A 32 -2.41 20.08 15.29
CA PRO A 32 -3.02 18.98 14.56
C PRO A 32 -4.22 18.43 15.34
N THR A 33 -5.33 18.18 14.63
CA THR A 33 -6.42 17.39 15.18
C THR A 33 -5.96 15.94 15.31
N SER A 34 -6.24 15.32 16.45
CA SER A 34 -5.96 13.90 16.67
C SER A 34 -7.28 13.16 16.86
N PRO A 35 -7.48 12.02 16.21
CA PRO A 35 -8.64 11.16 16.45
C PRO A 35 -8.62 10.61 17.88
N VAL A 36 -9.76 10.13 18.33
CA VAL A 36 -9.85 9.34 19.56
C VAL A 36 -9.29 7.95 19.27
N LEU A 37 -8.24 7.57 20.00
CA LEU A 37 -7.58 6.29 19.83
C LEU A 37 -8.05 5.32 20.95
N THR A 38 -8.78 4.28 20.58
CA THR A 38 -9.33 3.29 21.48
C THR A 38 -8.50 2.02 21.54
N PHE A 39 -7.92 1.62 20.40
CA PHE A 39 -7.24 0.34 20.24
C PHE A 39 -5.72 0.46 20.16
N THR A 40 -5.18 1.67 20.23
CA THR A 40 -3.72 1.89 20.20
C THR A 40 -3.09 1.47 21.53
N ASP A 41 -1.93 0.80 21.46
CA ASP A 41 -1.15 0.47 22.67
C ASP A 41 -0.32 1.68 23.11
N GLN A 42 0.17 2.50 22.17
CA GLN A 42 0.94 3.71 22.46
C GLN A 42 0.95 4.68 21.25
N VAL A 43 1.39 5.90 21.51
CA VAL A 43 1.68 6.88 20.44
C VAL A 43 3.15 7.24 20.54
N GLU A 44 3.91 7.00 19.47
CA GLU A 44 5.33 7.30 19.38
C GLU A 44 5.58 8.35 18.30
N GLN A 45 6.23 9.46 18.66
CA GLN A 45 6.48 10.57 17.71
C GLN A 45 5.24 10.98 16.90
N GLN A 46 4.07 11.06 17.54
CA GLN A 46 2.75 11.34 16.95
C GLN A 46 2.14 10.18 16.15
N VAL A 47 2.82 9.05 16.00
CA VAL A 47 2.34 7.89 15.25
C VAL A 47 1.68 6.88 16.19
N PRO A 48 0.39 6.52 15.96
CA PRO A 48 -0.26 5.44 16.71
C PRO A 48 0.40 4.10 16.41
N VAL A 49 0.67 3.34 17.48
CA VAL A 49 1.25 2.00 17.42
C VAL A 49 0.27 1.02 18.02
N TYR A 50 -0.17 0.05 17.22
CA TYR A 50 -1.14 -0.97 17.58
C TYR A 50 -0.45 -2.32 17.74
N GLY A 51 -0.74 -3.06 18.79
CA GLY A 51 -0.30 -4.44 18.93
C GLY A 51 -1.18 -5.39 18.13
N ALA A 52 -0.58 -6.31 17.38
CA ALA A 52 -1.32 -7.30 16.61
C ALA A 52 -2.31 -8.11 17.46
N THR A 53 -1.93 -8.45 18.70
CA THR A 53 -2.81 -9.18 19.63
C THR A 53 -4.03 -8.35 20.02
N THR A 54 -3.85 -7.07 20.34
CA THR A 54 -4.93 -6.13 20.68
C THR A 54 -5.91 -6.00 19.51
N LEU A 55 -5.39 -5.78 18.32
CA LEU A 55 -6.24 -5.67 17.11
C LEU A 55 -7.00 -6.97 16.82
N ARG A 56 -6.34 -8.15 16.88
CA ARG A 56 -7.00 -9.44 16.64
C ARG A 56 -8.11 -9.73 17.65
N GLN A 57 -7.92 -9.35 18.90
CA GLN A 57 -8.99 -9.45 19.89
C GLN A 57 -10.16 -8.52 19.58
N ALA A 58 -9.88 -7.29 19.16
CA ALA A 58 -10.91 -6.32 18.84
C ALA A 58 -11.73 -6.73 17.59
N ILE A 59 -11.07 -7.26 16.55
CA ILE A 59 -11.74 -7.68 15.30
C ILE A 59 -12.37 -9.08 15.34
N ALA A 60 -12.41 -9.73 16.49
CA ALA A 60 -13.04 -11.04 16.65
C ALA A 60 -14.56 -11.02 16.42
N THR A 61 -15.17 -9.84 16.38
CA THR A 61 -16.59 -9.61 16.07
C THR A 61 -16.74 -8.61 14.92
N ASP A 62 -17.83 -8.69 14.18
CA ASP A 62 -18.12 -7.75 13.08
C ASP A 62 -18.21 -6.30 13.57
N GLU A 63 -18.83 -6.06 14.73
CA GLU A 63 -18.93 -4.73 15.34
C GLU A 63 -17.55 -4.19 15.73
N GLY A 64 -16.71 -5.04 16.32
CA GLY A 64 -15.33 -4.70 16.66
C GLY A 64 -14.50 -4.40 15.43
N SER A 65 -14.61 -5.22 14.37
CA SER A 65 -13.95 -4.98 13.08
C SER A 65 -14.33 -3.62 12.49
N ALA A 66 -15.64 -3.31 12.43
CA ALA A 66 -16.12 -2.03 11.92
C ALA A 66 -15.61 -0.83 12.75
N THR A 67 -15.51 -0.98 14.07
CA THR A 67 -15.01 0.08 14.95
C THR A 67 -13.50 0.31 14.76
N VAL A 68 -12.71 -0.76 14.67
CA VAL A 68 -11.27 -0.65 14.37
C VAL A 68 -11.04 -0.06 12.99
N GLU A 69 -11.78 -0.52 11.96
CA GLU A 69 -11.67 0.03 10.60
C GLU A 69 -11.96 1.54 10.58
N ALA A 70 -12.97 2.00 11.33
CA ALA A 70 -13.29 3.42 11.44
C ALA A 70 -12.16 4.22 12.11
N GLU A 71 -11.57 3.71 13.22
CA GLU A 71 -10.44 4.36 13.87
C GLU A 71 -9.21 4.45 12.95
N LEU A 72 -8.85 3.37 12.26
CA LEU A 72 -7.73 3.36 11.32
C LEU A 72 -7.94 4.31 10.13
N ALA A 73 -9.18 4.37 9.61
CA ALA A 73 -9.53 5.31 8.54
C ALA A 73 -9.39 6.77 9.00
N GLU A 74 -9.85 7.08 10.23
CA GLU A 74 -9.74 8.42 10.81
C GLU A 74 -8.27 8.80 11.05
N VAL A 75 -7.45 7.86 11.53
CA VAL A 75 -6.00 8.06 11.67
C VAL A 75 -5.35 8.42 10.33
N LEU A 76 -5.73 7.74 9.24
CA LEU A 76 -5.19 7.99 7.91
C LEU A 76 -5.71 9.30 7.27
N ALA A 77 -6.97 9.66 7.50
CA ALA A 77 -7.60 10.83 6.90
C ALA A 77 -7.27 12.11 7.67
N ASP A 78 -7.71 12.17 8.92
CA ASP A 78 -7.75 13.37 9.76
C ASP A 78 -6.72 13.33 10.91
N GLY A 79 -6.16 12.15 11.17
CA GLY A 79 -5.08 11.94 12.14
C GLY A 79 -3.69 12.24 11.56
N PRO A 80 -2.65 11.60 12.10
CA PRO A 80 -1.27 11.76 11.63
C PRO A 80 -1.01 11.24 10.21
N GLY A 81 -1.94 10.49 9.62
CA GLY A 81 -1.82 9.94 8.27
C GLY A 81 -1.01 8.65 8.20
N ILE A 82 -0.64 8.08 9.33
CA ILE A 82 0.23 6.90 9.46
C ILE A 82 -0.08 6.16 10.75
N PHE A 83 0.08 4.84 10.73
CA PHE A 83 0.10 3.99 11.93
C PHE A 83 1.03 2.79 11.73
N VAL A 84 1.44 2.18 12.84
CA VAL A 84 2.26 0.96 12.88
C VAL A 84 1.46 -0.16 13.56
N ILE A 85 1.60 -1.39 13.05
CA ILE A 85 1.11 -2.61 13.71
C ILE A 85 2.31 -3.46 14.08
N THR A 86 2.59 -3.60 15.37
CA THR A 86 3.69 -4.43 15.87
C THR A 86 3.29 -5.91 15.87
N GLY A 87 4.22 -6.77 15.40
CA GLY A 87 3.99 -8.21 15.33
C GLY A 87 2.88 -8.62 14.34
N ALA A 88 2.67 -7.84 13.29
CA ALA A 88 1.62 -8.09 12.30
C ALA A 88 1.77 -9.46 11.62
N LEU A 89 2.99 -9.90 11.34
CA LEU A 89 3.30 -11.19 10.73
C LEU A 89 4.20 -12.03 11.62
N GLU A 90 3.96 -13.34 11.57
CA GLU A 90 4.78 -14.33 12.23
C GLU A 90 6.20 -14.39 11.64
N HIS A 91 7.23 -14.45 12.49
CA HIS A 91 8.63 -14.47 12.05
C HIS A 91 8.93 -15.64 11.10
N GLY A 92 8.34 -16.82 11.34
CA GLY A 92 8.56 -17.98 10.48
C GLY A 92 8.02 -17.79 9.06
N VAL A 93 6.92 -17.06 8.88
CA VAL A 93 6.39 -16.68 7.56
C VAL A 93 7.33 -15.67 6.91
N ILE A 94 7.74 -14.64 7.65
CA ILE A 94 8.71 -13.63 7.16
C ILE A 94 10.02 -14.29 6.70
N ASP A 95 10.55 -15.23 7.45
CA ASP A 95 11.83 -15.89 7.12
C ASP A 95 11.75 -16.68 5.81
N ARG A 96 10.66 -17.45 5.60
CA ARG A 96 10.46 -18.20 4.34
C ARG A 96 10.28 -17.27 3.14
N VAL A 97 9.50 -16.21 3.31
CA VAL A 97 9.26 -15.23 2.23
C VAL A 97 10.51 -14.39 1.94
N SER A 98 11.29 -14.03 2.97
CA SER A 98 12.60 -13.36 2.78
C SER A 98 13.55 -14.22 1.97
N ALA A 99 13.64 -15.53 2.28
CA ALA A 99 14.46 -16.45 1.51
C ALA A 99 13.99 -16.54 0.03
N ALA A 100 12.69 -16.56 -0.21
CA ALA A 100 12.13 -16.55 -1.56
C ALA A 100 12.52 -15.26 -2.32
N PHE A 101 12.45 -14.09 -1.67
CA PHE A 101 12.87 -12.83 -2.28
C PHE A 101 14.37 -12.79 -2.59
N GLU A 102 15.22 -13.33 -1.72
CA GLU A 102 16.66 -13.44 -2.00
C GLU A 102 16.95 -14.36 -3.19
N GLU A 103 16.22 -15.46 -3.35
CA GLU A 103 16.32 -16.33 -4.53
C GLU A 103 15.90 -15.61 -5.82
N ILE A 104 14.83 -14.81 -5.77
CA ILE A 104 14.37 -14.00 -6.90
C ILE A 104 15.44 -12.98 -7.29
N ILE A 105 15.98 -12.21 -6.31
CA ILE A 105 17.06 -11.23 -6.55
C ILE A 105 18.26 -11.91 -7.21
N THR A 106 18.69 -13.04 -6.65
CA THR A 106 19.83 -13.79 -7.19
C THR A 106 19.59 -14.25 -8.63
N THR A 107 18.40 -14.76 -8.91
CA THR A 107 18.00 -15.23 -10.23
C THR A 107 17.92 -14.08 -11.25
N GLU A 108 17.39 -12.92 -10.86
CA GLU A 108 17.29 -11.75 -11.73
C GLU A 108 18.67 -11.17 -12.05
N ARG A 109 19.56 -11.10 -11.06
CA ARG A 109 20.97 -10.71 -11.26
C ARG A 109 21.70 -11.63 -12.24
N ALA A 110 21.51 -12.95 -12.10
CA ALA A 110 22.15 -13.92 -12.98
C ALA A 110 21.71 -13.83 -14.46
N LYS A 111 20.49 -13.32 -14.69
CA LYS A 111 19.96 -13.07 -16.04
C LYS A 111 20.45 -11.77 -16.68
N GLY A 112 21.30 -11.00 -15.99
CA GLY A 112 21.82 -9.71 -16.47
C GLY A 112 20.79 -8.57 -16.44
N GLY A 113 19.70 -8.73 -15.68
CA GLY A 113 18.76 -7.65 -15.40
C GLY A 113 19.42 -6.58 -14.52
N GLU A 114 19.16 -5.31 -14.81
CA GLU A 114 19.47 -4.24 -13.87
C GLU A 114 18.54 -4.38 -12.65
N VAL A 115 19.02 -5.09 -11.64
CA VAL A 115 18.35 -5.17 -10.34
C VAL A 115 18.75 -3.91 -9.58
N GLY A 116 18.07 -2.81 -9.87
CA GLY A 116 18.38 -1.51 -9.29
C GLY A 116 17.13 -0.70 -9.01
N ASP A 117 17.25 0.22 -8.07
CA ASP A 117 16.27 1.25 -7.82
C ASP A 117 16.52 2.41 -8.82
N HIS A 118 15.47 2.99 -9.39
CA HIS A 118 15.57 4.19 -10.24
C HIS A 118 16.19 5.40 -9.51
N PHE A 119 16.28 5.34 -8.20
CA PHE A 119 16.78 6.41 -7.35
C PHE A 119 18.22 6.19 -6.85
N ALA A 120 18.84 5.04 -7.14
CA ALA A 120 20.19 4.73 -6.68
C ALA A 120 21.04 4.12 -7.79
N THR A 121 22.37 4.33 -7.72
CA THR A 121 23.32 3.71 -8.63
C THR A 121 23.20 2.19 -8.54
N SER A 122 23.28 1.50 -9.68
CA SER A 122 23.23 0.03 -9.75
C SER A 122 24.18 -0.61 -8.72
N GLY A 123 23.65 -1.53 -7.91
CA GLY A 123 24.40 -2.25 -6.87
C GLY A 123 24.36 -1.64 -5.46
N VAL A 124 23.82 -0.42 -5.29
CA VAL A 124 23.66 0.21 -3.97
C VAL A 124 22.40 -0.31 -3.28
N ASN A 125 21.31 -0.48 -4.03
CA ASN A 125 20.05 -1.04 -3.55
C ASN A 125 19.58 -2.15 -4.48
N ASP A 126 18.81 -3.11 -3.93
CA ASP A 126 18.12 -4.12 -4.72
C ASP A 126 16.62 -3.88 -4.70
N ARG A 127 15.95 -4.14 -5.82
CA ARG A 127 14.50 -4.02 -5.91
C ARG A 127 13.91 -5.18 -6.69
N ILE A 128 12.82 -5.74 -6.16
CA ILE A 128 11.97 -6.67 -6.90
C ILE A 128 10.71 -5.91 -7.28
N TRP A 129 10.56 -5.63 -8.58
CA TRP A 129 9.31 -5.14 -9.14
C TRP A 129 8.32 -6.29 -9.30
N ASN A 130 7.02 -6.02 -9.17
CA ASN A 130 5.96 -7.02 -9.26
C ASN A 130 6.21 -8.22 -8.33
N ALA A 131 6.61 -7.93 -7.09
CA ALA A 131 6.98 -8.96 -6.10
C ALA A 131 5.78 -9.84 -5.73
N LEU A 132 4.55 -9.29 -5.73
CA LEU A 132 3.33 -10.05 -5.50
C LEU A 132 3.21 -11.26 -6.45
N GLU A 133 3.28 -11.02 -7.76
CA GLU A 133 3.13 -12.08 -8.76
C GLU A 133 4.32 -13.03 -8.72
N LYS A 134 5.54 -12.52 -8.61
CA LYS A 134 6.75 -13.34 -8.54
C LYS A 134 6.73 -14.30 -7.35
N LEU A 135 6.29 -13.84 -6.18
CA LEU A 135 6.13 -14.70 -4.99
C LEU A 135 5.06 -15.76 -5.22
N ALA A 136 3.88 -15.37 -5.74
CA ALA A 136 2.78 -16.29 -6.00
C ALA A 136 3.18 -17.44 -6.94
N ILE A 137 3.95 -17.13 -7.98
CA ILE A 137 4.39 -18.11 -8.98
C ILE A 137 5.52 -18.99 -8.45
N SER A 138 6.47 -18.42 -7.71
CA SER A 138 7.66 -19.18 -7.24
C SER A 138 7.42 -19.94 -5.95
N ARG A 139 6.56 -19.44 -5.06
CA ARG A 139 6.30 -19.97 -3.72
C ARG A 139 4.82 -19.82 -3.34
N PRO A 140 3.90 -20.54 -4.01
CA PRO A 140 2.45 -20.35 -3.83
C PRO A 140 1.97 -20.61 -2.39
N GLU A 141 2.56 -21.56 -1.67
CA GLU A 141 2.19 -21.83 -0.28
C GLU A 141 2.64 -20.68 0.65
N ASP A 142 3.86 -20.18 0.49
CA ASP A 142 4.35 -19.05 1.26
C ASP A 142 3.58 -17.77 0.93
N PHE A 143 3.14 -17.61 -0.32
CA PHE A 143 2.24 -16.51 -0.72
C PHE A 143 0.93 -16.57 0.07
N VAL A 144 0.29 -17.74 0.15
CA VAL A 144 -0.98 -17.89 0.88
C VAL A 144 -0.76 -17.62 2.37
N ASP A 145 0.29 -18.18 2.98
CA ASP A 145 0.60 -17.95 4.40
C ASP A 145 0.87 -16.46 4.70
N TYR A 146 1.49 -15.74 3.76
CA TYR A 146 1.84 -14.33 3.92
C TYR A 146 0.63 -13.40 3.73
N TYR A 147 -0.17 -13.63 2.67
CA TYR A 147 -1.29 -12.75 2.32
C TYR A 147 -2.64 -13.19 2.91
N ALA A 148 -2.73 -14.35 3.57
CA ALA A 148 -3.87 -14.68 4.43
C ALA A 148 -3.86 -13.91 5.76
N ASN A 149 -3.04 -12.86 5.85
CA ASN A 149 -2.89 -12.03 7.03
C ASN A 149 -4.10 -11.10 7.22
N ASP A 150 -4.75 -11.24 8.36
CA ASP A 150 -5.94 -10.51 8.77
C ASP A 150 -5.70 -9.00 8.96
N LEU A 151 -4.51 -8.61 9.41
CA LEU A 151 -4.17 -7.21 9.71
C LEU A 151 -3.79 -6.41 8.45
N ILE A 152 -3.16 -7.04 7.45
CA ILE A 152 -2.97 -6.43 6.13
C ILE A 152 -4.34 -6.18 5.48
N ALA A 153 -5.24 -7.16 5.56
CA ALA A 153 -6.59 -7.03 5.05
C ALA A 153 -7.41 -5.98 5.80
N LEU A 154 -7.30 -5.93 7.13
CA LEU A 154 -7.95 -4.91 7.97
C LEU A 154 -7.54 -3.49 7.56
N ALA A 155 -6.23 -3.22 7.48
CA ALA A 155 -5.71 -1.92 7.05
C ALA A 155 -6.21 -1.54 5.64
N SER A 156 -6.21 -2.51 4.73
CA SER A 156 -6.67 -2.30 3.35
C SER A 156 -8.16 -1.99 3.27
N ARG A 157 -9.01 -2.73 4.01
CA ARG A 157 -10.46 -2.48 4.07
C ARG A 157 -10.78 -1.17 4.77
N ALA A 158 -10.08 -0.84 5.84
CA ALA A 158 -10.30 0.41 6.58
C ALA A 158 -10.19 1.65 5.66
N TRP A 159 -9.25 1.64 4.72
CA TRP A 159 -9.03 2.78 3.83
C TRP A 159 -9.75 2.67 2.49
N LEU A 160 -9.81 1.49 1.89
CA LEU A 160 -10.23 1.29 0.51
C LEU A 160 -11.57 0.55 0.37
N GLY A 161 -12.09 0.01 1.45
CA GLY A 161 -13.26 -0.88 1.42
C GLY A 161 -12.95 -2.26 0.80
N PRO A 162 -13.97 -3.08 0.57
CA PRO A 162 -13.82 -4.39 -0.06
C PRO A 162 -13.42 -4.27 -1.53
N GLY A 163 -12.80 -5.31 -2.07
CA GLY A 163 -12.39 -5.36 -3.48
C GLY A 163 -11.09 -4.62 -3.78
N TYR A 164 -10.34 -4.22 -2.76
CA TYR A 164 -9.03 -3.61 -2.93
C TYR A 164 -8.08 -4.50 -3.77
N GLN A 165 -7.07 -3.88 -4.38
CA GLN A 165 -6.11 -4.52 -5.26
C GLN A 165 -4.70 -4.39 -4.66
N VAL A 166 -4.06 -5.50 -4.31
CA VAL A 166 -2.67 -5.48 -3.82
C VAL A 166 -1.70 -5.54 -5.00
N THR A 167 -0.69 -4.69 -4.96
CA THR A 167 0.59 -4.84 -5.66
C THR A 167 1.72 -4.67 -4.65
N SER A 168 2.90 -5.20 -4.92
CA SER A 168 4.01 -5.05 -3.99
C SER A 168 5.37 -5.06 -4.66
N GLN A 169 6.32 -4.39 -4.02
CA GLN A 169 7.71 -4.30 -4.43
C GLN A 169 8.60 -4.58 -3.24
N VAL A 170 9.62 -5.40 -3.39
CA VAL A 170 10.63 -5.55 -2.34
C VAL A 170 11.74 -4.54 -2.55
N ASN A 171 12.06 -3.83 -1.49
CA ASN A 171 13.19 -2.91 -1.46
C ASN A 171 14.24 -3.40 -0.46
N VAL A 172 15.46 -3.58 -0.94
CA VAL A 172 16.62 -3.91 -0.11
C VAL A 172 17.60 -2.75 -0.18
N VAL A 173 17.81 -2.08 0.96
CA VAL A 173 18.80 -1.00 1.07
C VAL A 173 20.04 -1.56 1.74
N ASN A 174 21.11 -1.66 0.96
CA ASN A 174 22.38 -2.17 1.42
C ASN A 174 23.09 -1.17 2.36
N PRO A 175 24.09 -1.60 3.15
CA PRO A 175 24.95 -0.69 3.92
C PRO A 175 25.49 0.44 3.07
N GLY A 176 25.34 1.69 3.55
CA GLY A 176 25.70 2.91 2.82
C GLY A 176 24.70 3.34 1.73
N GLY A 177 23.56 2.67 1.62
CA GLY A 177 22.51 3.06 0.67
C GLY A 177 21.93 4.43 0.99
N VAL A 178 21.77 5.26 -0.04
CA VAL A 178 21.29 6.65 0.09
C VAL A 178 19.75 6.65 0.13
N GLY A 179 19.19 7.52 0.96
CA GLY A 179 17.75 7.76 1.05
C GLY A 179 17.20 8.53 -0.16
N GLN A 180 15.91 8.83 -0.09
CA GLN A 180 15.20 9.57 -1.12
C GLN A 180 14.94 11.01 -0.70
N THR A 181 14.66 11.87 -1.67
CA THR A 181 14.10 13.19 -1.41
C THR A 181 12.63 13.05 -1.01
N VAL A 182 12.13 13.97 -0.18
CA VAL A 182 10.71 14.02 0.20
C VAL A 182 9.80 14.07 -1.02
N HIS A 183 8.71 13.30 -0.96
CA HIS A 183 7.71 13.24 -2.03
C HIS A 183 6.34 12.85 -1.48
N ARG A 184 5.35 12.86 -2.35
CA ARG A 184 4.05 12.19 -2.22
C ARG A 184 3.94 11.18 -3.33
N ASP A 185 3.35 10.03 -3.03
CA ASP A 185 3.20 8.97 -4.00
C ASP A 185 1.82 8.94 -4.65
N TYR A 186 1.75 8.15 -5.70
CA TYR A 186 0.63 7.81 -6.56
C TYR A 186 0.03 8.95 -7.37
N HIS A 187 -0.48 8.60 -8.53
CA HIS A 187 -1.19 9.46 -9.47
C HIS A 187 -0.48 10.80 -9.69
N LEU A 188 -0.90 11.85 -8.98
CA LEU A 188 -0.32 13.19 -9.09
C LEU A 188 1.11 13.26 -8.55
N GLY A 189 1.52 12.37 -7.66
CA GLY A 189 2.89 12.28 -7.17
C GLY A 189 3.90 11.81 -8.23
N PHE A 190 3.43 11.16 -9.30
CA PHE A 190 4.27 10.70 -10.42
C PHE A 190 4.26 11.65 -11.62
N THR A 191 3.73 12.86 -11.45
CA THR A 191 3.65 13.86 -12.52
C THR A 191 4.44 15.12 -12.15
N SER A 192 4.92 15.84 -13.18
CA SER A 192 5.57 17.11 -12.92
C SER A 192 4.58 18.18 -12.41
N PRO A 193 5.05 19.24 -11.73
CA PRO A 193 4.18 20.32 -11.27
C PRO A 193 3.28 20.89 -12.36
N GLU A 194 3.81 21.08 -13.59
CA GLU A 194 3.07 21.64 -14.71
C GLU A 194 1.92 20.73 -15.15
N VAL A 195 2.07 19.41 -15.02
CA VAL A 195 1.01 18.44 -15.29
C VAL A 195 0.01 18.41 -14.14
N THR A 196 0.49 18.40 -12.90
CA THR A 196 -0.31 18.37 -11.68
C THR A 196 -1.23 19.59 -11.57
N GLU A 197 -0.77 20.79 -11.95
CA GLU A 197 -1.57 22.02 -11.98
C GLU A 197 -2.76 21.98 -12.96
N ARG A 198 -2.76 21.07 -13.93
CA ARG A 198 -3.88 20.92 -14.89
C ARG A 198 -5.10 20.25 -14.26
N TYR A 199 -4.90 19.54 -13.14
CA TYR A 199 -5.98 18.86 -12.45
C TYR A 199 -6.73 19.82 -11.51
N PRO A 200 -8.05 19.74 -11.44
CA PRO A 200 -8.83 20.56 -10.52
C PRO A 200 -8.62 20.09 -9.06
N ARG A 201 -8.82 21.00 -8.12
CA ARG A 201 -8.56 20.78 -6.68
C ARG A 201 -9.17 19.50 -6.11
N HIS A 202 -10.40 19.15 -6.53
CA HIS A 202 -11.04 17.93 -6.04
C HIS A 202 -10.32 16.64 -6.47
N VAL A 203 -9.58 16.65 -7.58
CA VAL A 203 -8.76 15.51 -8.00
C VAL A 203 -7.52 15.38 -7.11
N HIS A 204 -6.95 16.50 -6.64
CA HIS A 204 -5.88 16.45 -5.64
C HIS A 204 -6.35 15.82 -4.32
N ALA A 205 -7.60 16.08 -3.92
CA ALA A 205 -8.19 15.44 -2.73
C ALA A 205 -8.59 13.97 -2.98
N LEU A 206 -8.98 13.62 -4.22
CA LEU A 206 -9.35 12.25 -4.59
C LEU A 206 -8.13 11.32 -4.66
N SER A 207 -7.00 11.80 -5.18
CA SER A 207 -5.79 10.98 -5.41
C SER A 207 -5.40 10.12 -4.20
N PRO A 208 -5.25 10.65 -2.98
CA PRO A 208 -4.83 9.86 -1.83
C PRO A 208 -5.88 8.86 -1.32
N VAL A 209 -7.16 9.06 -1.60
CA VAL A 209 -8.21 8.12 -1.13
C VAL A 209 -8.34 6.88 -2.02
N LEU A 210 -7.68 6.86 -3.17
CA LEU A 210 -7.67 5.73 -4.09
C LEU A 210 -6.54 4.73 -3.83
N THR A 211 -5.66 5.00 -2.88
CA THR A 211 -4.49 4.16 -2.60
C THR A 211 -4.13 4.16 -1.12
N LEU A 212 -3.57 3.04 -0.65
CA LEU A 212 -2.94 2.91 0.66
C LEU A 212 -1.52 2.42 0.44
N GLN A 213 -0.55 3.07 1.08
CA GLN A 213 0.81 2.57 1.15
C GLN A 213 1.04 1.81 2.44
N GLY A 214 1.87 0.79 2.36
CA GLY A 214 2.34 0.06 3.51
C GLY A 214 3.73 -0.52 3.30
N ALA A 215 4.35 -0.96 4.37
CA ALA A 215 5.59 -1.71 4.32
C ALA A 215 5.59 -2.77 5.42
N ILE A 216 6.04 -3.96 5.07
CA ILE A 216 6.30 -5.06 6.02
C ILE A 216 7.80 -5.16 6.23
N ALA A 217 8.22 -5.12 7.49
CA ALA A 217 9.61 -5.25 7.88
C ALA A 217 10.06 -6.73 7.79
N HIS A 218 11.02 -7.03 6.91
CA HIS A 218 11.59 -8.37 6.74
C HIS A 218 12.84 -8.60 7.59
N CYS A 219 13.32 -7.58 8.28
CA CYS A 219 14.41 -7.62 9.26
C CYS A 219 14.13 -6.56 10.35
N ASP A 220 14.88 -6.60 11.42
CA ASP A 220 14.90 -5.49 12.36
C ASP A 220 15.49 -4.25 11.67
N MET A 221 14.81 -3.12 11.88
CA MET A 221 15.11 -1.84 11.25
C MET A 221 15.31 -0.75 12.32
N PRO A 222 16.42 -0.76 13.06
CA PRO A 222 16.78 0.39 13.88
C PRO A 222 16.94 1.64 13.00
N VAL A 223 16.84 2.82 13.60
CA VAL A 223 16.81 4.10 12.86
C VAL A 223 18.02 4.27 11.93
N GLU A 224 19.18 3.75 12.32
CA GLU A 224 20.43 3.80 11.54
C GLU A 224 20.37 3.02 10.21
N THR A 225 19.45 2.06 10.07
CA THR A 225 19.20 1.35 8.81
C THR A 225 18.37 2.16 7.83
N GLY A 226 17.87 3.33 8.25
CA GLY A 226 17.12 4.26 7.44
C GLY A 226 15.69 3.83 7.11
N PRO A 227 14.86 3.38 8.08
CA PRO A 227 13.42 3.23 7.82
C PRO A 227 12.84 4.53 7.27
N THR A 228 11.65 4.45 6.70
CA THR A 228 11.03 5.61 6.04
C THR A 228 10.85 6.78 7.01
N LEU A 229 11.13 7.98 6.50
CA LEU A 229 10.93 9.27 7.16
C LEU A 229 9.51 9.75 6.85
N TYR A 230 8.81 10.30 7.83
CA TYR A 230 7.43 10.78 7.66
C TYR A 230 7.26 12.17 8.28
N LEU A 231 6.38 12.99 7.70
CA LEU A 231 5.93 14.22 8.33
C LEU A 231 4.45 14.07 8.71
N PRO A 232 4.13 13.67 9.97
CA PRO A 232 2.76 13.45 10.39
C PRO A 232 1.85 14.65 10.10
N HIS A 233 0.59 14.38 9.74
CA HIS A 233 -0.45 15.35 9.37
C HIS A 233 -0.24 16.11 8.05
N SER A 234 0.90 15.94 7.36
CA SER A 234 1.19 16.67 6.12
C SER A 234 0.29 16.26 4.94
N GLN A 235 -0.40 15.10 4.99
CA GLN A 235 -1.38 14.70 4.00
C GLN A 235 -2.54 15.70 3.88
N LYS A 236 -2.83 16.46 4.95
CA LYS A 236 -3.91 17.46 5.00
C LYS A 236 -3.57 18.74 4.22
N TYR A 237 -2.31 18.95 3.87
CA TYR A 237 -1.91 20.16 3.12
C TYR A 237 -2.38 20.04 1.66
N SER A 238 -3.36 20.86 1.29
CA SER A 238 -4.06 20.73 0.01
C SER A 238 -3.17 20.89 -1.23
N HIS A 239 -2.11 21.70 -1.15
CA HIS A 239 -1.15 21.94 -2.24
C HIS A 239 0.01 20.92 -2.25
N GLY A 240 -0.04 19.89 -1.41
CA GLY A 240 1.12 19.04 -1.14
C GLY A 240 1.72 18.36 -2.35
N TYR A 241 0.94 17.98 -3.39
CA TYR A 241 1.48 17.41 -4.63
C TYR A 241 2.29 18.40 -5.48
N LEU A 242 2.18 19.70 -5.19
CA LEU A 242 2.95 20.77 -5.81
C LEU A 242 4.07 21.24 -4.90
N ALA A 243 3.86 21.16 -3.59
CA ALA A 243 4.71 21.77 -2.57
C ALA A 243 6.02 21.03 -2.35
N TYR A 244 6.04 19.69 -2.37
CA TYR A 244 7.26 18.94 -2.08
C TYR A 244 8.39 19.17 -3.11
N TRP A 245 8.09 19.77 -4.26
CA TRP A 245 9.07 20.20 -5.25
C TRP A 245 9.78 21.50 -4.88
N VAL A 246 9.28 22.24 -3.88
CA VAL A 246 9.79 23.55 -3.47
C VAL A 246 10.79 23.38 -2.34
N ASP A 247 11.97 24.01 -2.45
CA ASP A 247 13.10 23.84 -1.55
C ASP A 247 12.72 24.11 -0.08
N GLU A 248 11.92 25.15 0.20
CA GLU A 248 11.48 25.49 1.56
C GLU A 248 10.70 24.35 2.24
N PHE A 249 9.92 23.57 1.47
CA PHE A 249 9.19 22.40 1.99
C PHE A 249 10.13 21.21 2.20
N GLN A 250 11.14 21.04 1.35
CA GLN A 250 12.15 20.01 1.51
C GLN A 250 13.00 20.28 2.76
N GLU A 251 13.41 21.54 2.97
CA GLU A 251 14.13 21.96 4.18
C GLU A 251 13.28 21.77 5.43
N TYR A 252 12.00 22.15 5.39
CA TYR A 252 11.08 21.96 6.50
C TYR A 252 10.92 20.46 6.83
N PHE A 253 10.72 19.60 5.84
CA PHE A 253 10.67 18.15 6.01
C PHE A 253 11.95 17.61 6.65
N ALA A 254 13.11 18.00 6.16
CA ALA A 254 14.40 17.56 6.68
C ALA A 254 14.61 17.86 8.18
N GLN A 255 13.98 18.94 8.67
CA GLN A 255 14.10 19.37 10.07
C GLN A 255 13.02 18.81 11.00
N HIS A 256 11.86 18.36 10.47
CA HIS A 256 10.66 18.06 11.28
C HIS A 256 10.08 16.65 11.04
N HIS A 257 10.68 15.84 10.18
CA HIS A 257 10.24 14.47 9.99
C HIS A 257 10.42 13.63 11.26
N VAL A 258 9.64 12.58 11.36
CA VAL A 258 9.78 11.51 12.34
C VAL A 258 10.29 10.25 11.66
N GLN A 259 10.94 9.38 12.41
CA GLN A 259 11.43 8.10 11.94
C GLN A 259 11.31 7.07 13.07
N LEU A 260 10.59 6.00 12.82
CA LEU A 260 10.37 4.94 13.80
C LEU A 260 11.20 3.70 13.47
N PRO A 261 11.83 3.07 14.47
CA PRO A 261 12.37 1.74 14.29
C PRO A 261 11.23 0.73 14.09
N LEU A 262 11.47 -0.33 13.33
CA LEU A 262 10.54 -1.43 13.14
C LEU A 262 11.25 -2.74 13.49
N ALA A 263 10.56 -3.64 14.15
CA ALA A 263 11.02 -5.01 14.33
C ALA A 263 10.60 -5.89 13.13
N LYS A 264 11.30 -6.99 12.92
CA LYS A 264 10.91 -7.98 11.92
C LYS A 264 9.47 -8.45 12.17
N GLY A 265 8.64 -8.39 11.13
CA GLY A 265 7.22 -8.75 11.20
C GLY A 265 6.28 -7.57 11.52
N ASP A 266 6.80 -6.39 11.84
CA ASP A 266 5.99 -5.19 11.97
C ASP A 266 5.50 -4.71 10.60
N ALA A 267 4.35 -4.05 10.61
CA ALA A 267 3.77 -3.41 9.44
C ALA A 267 3.53 -1.92 9.70
N VAL A 268 3.83 -1.08 8.74
CA VAL A 268 3.47 0.33 8.73
C VAL A 268 2.52 0.60 7.58
N PHE A 269 1.47 1.39 7.82
CA PHE A 269 0.54 1.84 6.78
C PHE A 269 0.39 3.34 6.85
N PHE A 270 0.31 4.00 5.70
CA PHE A 270 0.22 5.44 5.62
C PHE A 270 -0.52 5.94 4.37
N ASN A 271 -1.09 7.11 4.51
CA ASN A 271 -1.73 7.82 3.42
C ASN A 271 -0.67 8.27 2.40
N PRO A 272 -0.81 7.96 1.10
CA PRO A 272 0.20 8.30 0.08
C PRO A 272 0.44 9.81 -0.10
N ALA A 273 -0.50 10.65 0.37
CA ALA A 273 -0.31 12.10 0.41
C ALA A 273 0.49 12.59 1.61
N LEU A 274 0.91 11.72 2.52
CA LEU A 274 1.84 12.07 3.59
C LEU A 274 3.20 12.41 2.96
N PHE A 275 3.84 13.49 3.39
CA PHE A 275 5.23 13.76 3.01
C PHE A 275 6.12 12.69 3.62
N HIS A 276 6.83 11.97 2.77
CA HIS A 276 7.69 10.88 3.20
C HIS A 276 8.91 10.72 2.30
N ALA A 277 9.89 9.96 2.76
CA ALA A 277 11.10 9.63 2.02
C ALA A 277 11.74 8.36 2.59
N ALA A 278 12.40 7.56 1.77
CA ALA A 278 13.27 6.51 2.29
C ALA A 278 14.46 7.14 3.04
N GLY A 279 14.77 6.63 4.23
CA GLY A 279 15.95 7.02 4.97
C GLY A 279 17.22 6.36 4.43
N SER A 280 18.39 6.96 4.67
CA SER A 280 19.70 6.40 4.31
C SER A 280 20.11 5.32 5.30
N ASN A 281 20.66 4.22 4.81
CA ASN A 281 21.24 3.17 5.65
C ASN A 281 22.69 3.51 5.98
N THR A 282 22.93 3.95 7.21
CA THR A 282 24.26 4.35 7.70
C THR A 282 25.00 3.21 8.40
N THR A 283 24.40 2.01 8.49
CA THR A 283 25.05 0.83 9.07
C THR A 283 26.12 0.26 8.14
N SER A 284 27.02 -0.53 8.69
CA SER A 284 28.09 -1.18 7.94
C SER A 284 27.76 -2.62 7.50
N ASP A 285 26.69 -3.21 8.07
CA ASP A 285 26.44 -4.66 8.01
C ASP A 285 24.96 -5.06 7.83
N VAL A 286 24.01 -4.15 8.09
CA VAL A 286 22.58 -4.48 7.98
C VAL A 286 22.08 -4.24 6.56
N ARG A 287 21.62 -5.30 5.91
CA ARG A 287 20.81 -5.20 4.67
C ARG A 287 19.33 -5.04 5.04
N ARG A 288 18.81 -3.83 4.94
CA ARG A 288 17.43 -3.53 5.27
C ARG A 288 16.49 -4.01 4.15
N MET A 289 15.66 -5.00 4.44
CA MET A 289 14.67 -5.52 3.50
C MET A 289 13.25 -5.18 3.97
N ALA A 290 12.45 -4.59 3.09
CA ALA A 290 11.02 -4.35 3.29
C ALA A 290 10.22 -4.77 2.06
N ASN A 291 9.04 -5.35 2.28
CA ASN A 291 8.03 -5.53 1.23
C ASN A 291 7.09 -4.33 1.26
N LEU A 292 7.19 -3.48 0.24
CA LEU A 292 6.40 -2.26 0.09
C LEU A 292 5.04 -2.63 -0.53
N LEU A 293 3.99 -2.51 0.26
CA LEU A 293 2.62 -2.75 -0.19
C LEU A 293 2.04 -1.50 -0.83
N GLN A 294 1.47 -1.68 -2.01
CA GLN A 294 0.79 -0.64 -2.75
C GLN A 294 -0.61 -1.13 -3.05
N VAL A 295 -1.55 -0.73 -2.20
CA VAL A 295 -2.92 -1.21 -2.28
C VAL A 295 -3.78 -0.15 -2.95
N SER A 296 -4.50 -0.52 -3.99
CA SER A 296 -5.36 0.38 -4.75
C SER A 296 -6.83 0.08 -4.51
N SER A 297 -7.64 1.13 -4.53
CA SER A 297 -9.09 1.01 -4.56
C SER A 297 -9.54 0.21 -5.79
N PRO A 298 -10.64 -0.53 -5.72
CA PRO A 298 -11.24 -1.16 -6.89
C PRO A 298 -11.62 -0.14 -7.98
N PHE A 299 -11.80 1.12 -7.62
CA PHE A 299 -12.16 2.22 -8.53
C PHE A 299 -10.94 2.95 -9.12
N GLY A 300 -9.74 2.64 -8.62
CA GLY A 300 -8.46 3.19 -9.07
C GLY A 300 -7.66 2.20 -9.92
N ARG A 301 -6.60 2.71 -10.55
CA ARG A 301 -5.64 1.85 -11.22
C ARG A 301 -4.57 1.40 -10.23
N ALA A 302 -4.26 0.10 -10.24
CA ALA A 302 -3.11 -0.40 -9.50
C ALA A 302 -1.80 0.17 -10.08
N MET A 303 -0.77 0.28 -9.25
CA MET A 303 0.52 0.80 -9.67
C MET A 303 1.22 -0.12 -10.67
N GLU A 304 1.10 -1.42 -10.48
CA GLU A 304 1.70 -2.43 -11.33
C GLU A 304 0.63 -3.25 -12.05
N THR A 305 0.91 -3.63 -13.28
CA THR A 305 0.11 -4.64 -13.97
C THR A 305 0.52 -6.01 -13.48
N VAL A 306 -0.43 -6.74 -12.91
CA VAL A 306 -0.26 -8.12 -12.44
C VAL A 306 -1.23 -9.04 -13.18
N ASP A 307 -0.77 -10.22 -13.54
CA ASP A 307 -1.62 -11.27 -14.12
C ASP A 307 -2.35 -12.01 -13.00
N ARG A 308 -3.52 -11.50 -12.63
CA ARG A 308 -4.29 -12.05 -11.51
C ARG A 308 -4.84 -13.45 -11.80
N GLU A 309 -5.15 -13.78 -13.06
CA GLU A 309 -5.56 -15.13 -13.44
C GLU A 309 -4.42 -16.13 -13.22
N ARG A 310 -3.22 -15.76 -13.62
CA ARG A 310 -2.01 -16.55 -13.40
C ARG A 310 -1.67 -16.72 -11.91
N ILE A 311 -1.76 -15.64 -11.14
CA ILE A 311 -1.56 -15.67 -9.68
C ILE A 311 -2.54 -16.65 -9.05
N VAL A 312 -3.84 -16.47 -9.28
CA VAL A 312 -4.89 -17.29 -8.68
C VAL A 312 -4.73 -18.76 -9.05
N THR A 313 -4.44 -19.05 -10.32
CA THR A 313 -4.22 -20.43 -10.77
C THR A 313 -3.03 -21.07 -10.06
N ALA A 314 -1.94 -20.33 -9.89
CA ALA A 314 -0.74 -20.84 -9.23
C ALA A 314 -0.95 -21.14 -7.73
N ILE A 315 -1.68 -20.26 -7.01
CA ILE A 315 -1.89 -20.42 -5.57
C ILE A 315 -3.08 -21.30 -5.20
N TYR A 316 -3.96 -21.62 -6.15
CA TYR A 316 -5.23 -22.33 -5.87
C TYR A 316 -5.05 -23.68 -5.16
N PRO A 317 -4.04 -24.54 -5.52
CA PRO A 317 -3.78 -25.77 -4.75
C PRO A 317 -3.46 -25.49 -3.27
N ALA A 318 -2.71 -24.43 -2.98
CA ALA A 318 -2.40 -24.03 -1.61
C ALA A 318 -3.64 -23.50 -0.88
N LEU A 319 -4.49 -22.72 -1.56
CA LEU A 319 -5.78 -22.25 -1.01
C LEU A 319 -6.68 -23.45 -0.65
N LEU A 320 -6.82 -24.43 -1.54
CA LEU A 320 -7.58 -25.66 -1.27
C LEU A 320 -7.05 -26.42 -0.05
N SER A 321 -5.72 -26.60 0.01
CA SER A 321 -5.07 -27.30 1.12
C SER A 321 -5.31 -26.58 2.46
N ARG A 322 -5.17 -25.25 2.50
CA ARG A 322 -5.40 -24.45 3.72
C ARG A 322 -6.87 -24.44 4.11
N THR A 323 -7.81 -24.34 3.14
CA THR A 323 -9.24 -24.41 3.39
C THR A 323 -9.63 -25.77 3.97
N ALA A 324 -9.10 -26.88 3.41
CA ALA A 324 -9.34 -28.22 3.92
C ALA A 324 -8.80 -28.44 5.34
N ALA A 325 -7.73 -27.72 5.71
CA ALA A 325 -7.16 -27.70 7.07
C ALA A 325 -7.93 -26.77 8.02
N GLY A 326 -8.97 -26.07 7.57
CA GLY A 326 -9.81 -25.18 8.38
C GLY A 326 -9.25 -23.76 8.55
N HIS A 327 -8.25 -23.37 7.76
CA HIS A 327 -7.71 -22.01 7.77
C HIS A 327 -8.58 -21.07 6.93
N ASP A 328 -8.72 -19.83 7.39
CA ASP A 328 -9.32 -18.77 6.58
C ASP A 328 -8.32 -18.26 5.53
N VAL A 329 -8.73 -18.33 4.27
CA VAL A 329 -7.92 -17.91 3.12
C VAL A 329 -8.52 -16.71 2.38
N GLN A 330 -9.60 -16.11 2.90
CA GLN A 330 -10.31 -15.03 2.21
C GLN A 330 -9.43 -13.82 1.93
N GLN A 331 -8.49 -13.53 2.83
CA GLN A 331 -7.55 -12.43 2.69
C GLN A 331 -6.53 -12.69 1.57
N ALA A 332 -6.07 -13.94 1.42
CA ALA A 332 -5.21 -14.32 0.29
C ALA A 332 -5.96 -14.25 -1.05
N VAL A 333 -7.25 -14.61 -1.08
CA VAL A 333 -8.11 -14.43 -2.27
C VAL A 333 -8.25 -12.93 -2.59
N ALA A 334 -8.53 -12.08 -1.58
CA ALA A 334 -8.66 -10.63 -1.78
C ALA A 334 -7.34 -9.99 -2.29
N ALA A 335 -6.18 -10.47 -1.85
CA ALA A 335 -4.88 -9.99 -2.30
C ALA A 335 -4.54 -10.43 -3.74
N SER A 336 -5.08 -11.55 -4.22
CA SER A 336 -4.68 -12.19 -5.47
C SER A 336 -5.67 -12.02 -6.62
N ALA A 337 -6.97 -12.07 -6.35
CA ALA A 337 -8.03 -12.03 -7.36
C ALA A 337 -8.60 -10.63 -7.54
N GLU A 338 -9.13 -10.35 -8.75
CA GLU A 338 -9.85 -9.10 -9.03
C GLU A 338 -11.16 -9.05 -8.24
N GLY A 339 -11.28 -8.06 -7.36
CA GLY A 339 -12.42 -7.90 -6.45
C GLY A 339 -13.52 -6.97 -6.96
N TYR A 340 -13.41 -6.46 -8.20
CA TYR A 340 -14.39 -5.55 -8.80
C TYR A 340 -14.81 -6.02 -10.20
N ALA A 341 -16.10 -5.93 -10.48
CA ALA A 341 -16.67 -6.48 -11.70
C ALA A 341 -16.36 -5.66 -12.96
N PHE A 342 -15.99 -4.40 -12.82
CA PHE A 342 -15.77 -3.52 -13.97
C PHE A 342 -14.29 -3.14 -14.15
N PRO A 343 -13.83 -2.86 -15.40
CA PRO A 343 -14.61 -2.88 -16.64
C PRO A 343 -14.96 -4.32 -17.07
N THR A 344 -16.11 -4.45 -17.75
CA THR A 344 -16.55 -5.70 -18.39
C THR A 344 -17.28 -5.37 -19.70
N ASN A 345 -17.57 -6.39 -20.51
CA ASN A 345 -18.39 -6.27 -21.72
C ASN A 345 -19.84 -6.69 -21.40
N LEU A 346 -20.72 -5.71 -21.20
CA LEU A 346 -22.10 -5.96 -20.80
C LEU A 346 -22.95 -6.66 -21.88
N ASP A 347 -22.49 -6.76 -23.13
CA ASP A 347 -23.16 -7.57 -24.16
C ASP A 347 -22.94 -9.07 -23.94
N LEU A 348 -21.82 -9.46 -23.35
CA LEU A 348 -21.40 -10.84 -23.13
C LEU A 348 -21.48 -11.27 -21.67
N ASP A 349 -21.32 -10.35 -20.75
CA ASP A 349 -21.26 -10.56 -19.31
C ASP A 349 -22.34 -9.74 -18.60
N GLN A 350 -23.58 -10.06 -18.91
CA GLN A 350 -24.74 -9.37 -18.33
C GLN A 350 -24.92 -9.77 -16.87
N PRO A 351 -25.24 -8.81 -15.96
CA PRO A 351 -25.62 -9.16 -14.60
C PRO A 351 -26.91 -9.99 -14.59
N VAL A 352 -26.84 -11.15 -13.93
CA VAL A 352 -28.00 -12.03 -13.71
C VAL A 352 -28.34 -11.96 -12.23
N ASP A 353 -29.56 -11.59 -11.92
CA ASP A 353 -30.07 -11.46 -10.54
C ASP A 353 -29.29 -10.45 -9.66
N GLY A 354 -28.61 -9.46 -10.25
CA GLY A 354 -27.82 -8.47 -9.54
C GLY A 354 -27.55 -7.19 -10.35
N MET A 355 -26.72 -6.30 -9.78
CA MET A 355 -26.34 -5.03 -10.42
C MET A 355 -25.03 -5.12 -11.19
N SER A 356 -24.27 -6.19 -10.98
CA SER A 356 -22.99 -6.45 -11.64
C SER A 356 -22.79 -7.95 -11.87
N PRO A 357 -22.00 -8.34 -12.88
CA PRO A 357 -21.58 -9.73 -13.00
C PRO A 357 -20.67 -10.13 -11.82
N PRO A 358 -20.46 -11.47 -11.60
CA PRO A 358 -19.55 -11.93 -10.55
C PRO A 358 -18.12 -11.46 -10.81
N THR A 359 -17.41 -11.15 -9.73
CA THR A 359 -15.99 -10.81 -9.79
C THR A 359 -15.11 -12.07 -9.93
N GLN A 360 -13.86 -11.91 -10.31
CA GLN A 360 -12.90 -13.02 -10.29
C GLN A 360 -12.74 -13.60 -8.87
N ALA A 361 -12.75 -12.76 -7.84
CA ALA A 361 -12.69 -13.19 -6.44
C ALA A 361 -13.92 -14.02 -6.04
N ASP A 362 -15.12 -13.70 -6.55
CA ASP A 362 -16.33 -14.48 -6.28
C ASP A 362 -16.25 -15.87 -6.93
N ILE A 363 -15.72 -15.95 -8.15
CA ILE A 363 -15.49 -17.22 -8.84
C ILE A 363 -14.53 -18.11 -8.04
N VAL A 364 -13.44 -17.54 -7.52
CA VAL A 364 -12.46 -18.27 -6.70
C VAL A 364 -13.09 -18.75 -5.40
N ARG A 365 -13.84 -17.90 -4.70
CA ARG A 365 -14.54 -18.24 -3.46
C ARG A 365 -15.53 -19.36 -3.67
N GLN A 366 -16.31 -19.27 -4.75
CA GLN A 366 -17.25 -20.32 -5.11
C GLN A 366 -16.54 -21.65 -5.42
N ALA A 367 -15.47 -21.62 -6.20
CA ALA A 367 -14.67 -22.81 -6.51
C ALA A 367 -14.08 -23.46 -5.24
N LEU A 368 -13.59 -22.66 -4.28
CA LEU A 368 -13.10 -23.15 -2.99
C LEU A 368 -14.21 -23.80 -2.16
N ALA A 369 -15.41 -23.19 -2.11
CA ALA A 369 -16.55 -23.71 -1.37
C ALA A 369 -17.05 -25.05 -1.96
N GLU A 370 -16.95 -25.23 -3.26
CA GLU A 370 -17.34 -26.45 -3.98
C GLU A 370 -16.22 -27.51 -3.98
N GLY A 371 -15.01 -27.18 -3.58
CA GLY A 371 -13.85 -28.05 -3.72
C GLY A 371 -13.50 -28.37 -5.17
N ALA A 372 -13.71 -27.40 -6.07
CA ALA A 372 -13.49 -27.57 -7.50
C ALA A 372 -12.02 -27.87 -7.83
N SER A 373 -11.77 -28.62 -8.91
CA SER A 373 -10.40 -28.90 -9.35
C SER A 373 -9.71 -27.66 -9.92
N VAL A 374 -8.38 -27.73 -10.07
CA VAL A 374 -7.60 -26.64 -10.71
C VAL A 374 -8.07 -26.43 -12.16
N GLU A 375 -8.37 -27.51 -12.87
CA GLU A 375 -8.88 -27.45 -14.24
C GLU A 375 -10.26 -26.77 -14.31
N ASP A 376 -11.16 -27.10 -13.38
CA ASP A 376 -12.50 -26.49 -13.32
C ASP A 376 -12.41 -24.99 -13.03
N LEU A 377 -11.55 -24.59 -12.07
CA LEU A 377 -11.30 -23.18 -11.81
C LEU A 377 -10.73 -22.48 -13.06
N GLY A 378 -9.72 -23.07 -13.71
CA GLY A 378 -9.12 -22.52 -14.93
C GLY A 378 -10.16 -22.31 -16.04
N ALA A 379 -11.07 -23.26 -16.25
CA ALA A 379 -12.17 -23.13 -17.22
C ALA A 379 -13.12 -21.99 -16.87
N ARG A 380 -13.47 -21.82 -15.58
CA ARG A 380 -14.30 -20.68 -15.08
C ARG A 380 -13.62 -19.34 -15.31
N LEU A 381 -12.32 -19.24 -14.97
CA LEU A 381 -11.54 -18.00 -15.15
C LEU A 381 -11.38 -17.63 -16.62
N THR A 382 -11.08 -18.60 -17.48
CA THR A 382 -11.02 -18.39 -18.94
C THR A 382 -12.37 -17.93 -19.50
N THR A 383 -13.47 -18.53 -19.06
CA THR A 383 -14.82 -18.11 -19.44
C THR A 383 -15.10 -16.66 -18.99
N HIS A 384 -14.75 -16.34 -17.75
CA HIS A 384 -14.89 -15.00 -17.21
C HIS A 384 -14.07 -13.97 -17.99
N ALA A 385 -12.79 -14.26 -18.26
CA ALA A 385 -11.91 -13.37 -19.05
C ALA A 385 -12.46 -13.17 -20.48
N THR A 386 -12.93 -14.22 -21.14
CA THR A 386 -13.50 -14.15 -22.50
C THR A 386 -14.76 -13.28 -22.55
N ARG A 387 -15.62 -13.35 -21.52
CA ARG A 387 -16.85 -12.52 -21.48
C ARG A 387 -16.55 -11.03 -21.25
N ARG A 388 -15.41 -10.69 -20.67
CA ARG A 388 -15.02 -9.31 -20.34
C ARG A 388 -14.37 -8.57 -21.52
N THR A 389 -13.94 -9.30 -22.53
CA THR A 389 -13.30 -8.74 -23.74
C THR A 389 -14.23 -8.76 -24.94
N SER A 390 -14.05 -7.81 -25.86
CA SER A 390 -14.78 -7.73 -27.14
C SER A 390 -14.15 -8.62 -28.18
#